data_b41896730ca7a44053aa223626973b16
#
_entry.id   b41896730ca7a44053aa223626973b16
#
_cell.length_a   1.000
_cell.length_b   1.000
_cell.length_c   1.000
_cell.angle_alpha   90.00
_cell.angle_beta   90.00
_cell.angle_gamma   90.00
#
_symmetry.space_group_name_H-M   'P 1'
#
loop_
_entity.id
_entity.type
_entity.pdbx_description
1 polymer ?
#
loop_
_entity_poly.entity_id
_entity_poly.type
_entity_poly.pdbx_seq_one_letter_code
_entity_poly.pdbx_strand_id
1 'polypeptide(L)'
;MNIGLVGSGAIGQYLLKNINGNNSGDLSITSVFVRNYDKYKHLEQQYNVKIFTDLNEFLAAGIEIVVEAANVETSKELLPDIIKIKDTMLISIGALADEALLKTVSAKDSKTLHLPSGGIGGLDLVQNARALGNLDKVTLTTRKPAASLIDEAIAVETVVFEGKAGDAIDKFPKNMNISIILSLAGLGIDKTNVVLIADPAADKNTHTINISGGFGDAELTINNNPLPENPKTSALAALSVYATLERMSGNVKIGN
;
A
#
# COMPACT_ATOMS: atom_id res chain seq x y z
N MET A 1 -16.43 -13.41 1.42
CA MET A 1 -14.98 -13.56 1.69
C MET A 1 -14.71 -13.12 3.11
N ASN A 2 -14.17 -14.01 3.93
CA ASN A 2 -13.82 -13.75 5.32
C ASN A 2 -12.40 -13.18 5.43
N ILE A 3 -12.28 -12.00 5.99
CA ILE A 3 -11.03 -11.22 6.05
C ILE A 3 -10.50 -11.21 7.47
N GLY A 4 -9.20 -11.51 7.62
CA GLY A 4 -8.43 -11.22 8.81
C GLY A 4 -7.69 -9.90 8.65
N LEU A 5 -7.84 -8.99 9.60
CA LEU A 5 -7.19 -7.68 9.58
C LEU A 5 -6.03 -7.64 10.59
N VAL A 6 -4.84 -7.32 10.14
CA VAL A 6 -3.67 -7.05 11.00
C VAL A 6 -3.52 -5.54 11.15
N GLY A 7 -3.69 -5.07 12.38
CA GLY A 7 -3.63 -3.65 12.71
C GLY A 7 -4.97 -2.93 12.62
N SER A 8 -5.16 -1.98 13.53
CA SER A 8 -6.39 -1.17 13.66
C SER A 8 -6.05 0.33 13.67
N GLY A 9 -5.14 0.73 12.76
CA GLY A 9 -4.82 2.12 12.45
C GLY A 9 -5.87 2.77 11.52
N ALA A 10 -5.53 3.91 10.91
CA ALA A 10 -6.47 4.67 10.08
C ALA A 10 -7.10 3.84 8.95
N ILE A 11 -6.30 3.07 8.20
CA ILE A 11 -6.82 2.20 7.13
C ILE A 11 -7.63 1.05 7.70
N GLY A 12 -7.17 0.40 8.79
CA GLY A 12 -7.92 -0.66 9.45
C GLY A 12 -9.29 -0.20 9.94
N GLN A 13 -9.36 0.97 10.57
CA GLN A 13 -10.65 1.59 10.99
C GLN A 13 -11.55 1.93 9.80
N TYR A 14 -10.96 2.46 8.71
CA TYR A 14 -11.68 2.72 7.48
C TYR A 14 -12.32 1.45 6.92
N LEU A 15 -11.58 0.34 6.87
CA LEU A 15 -12.07 -0.94 6.37
C LEU A 15 -13.17 -1.51 7.28
N LEU A 16 -12.99 -1.50 8.60
CA LEU A 16 -14.00 -1.95 9.57
C LEU A 16 -15.31 -1.17 9.40
N LYS A 17 -15.24 0.13 9.30
CA LYS A 17 -16.41 1.00 9.10
C LYS A 17 -17.12 0.72 7.78
N ASN A 18 -16.38 0.58 6.68
CA ASN A 18 -16.97 0.46 5.35
C ASN A 18 -17.35 -0.96 4.96
N ILE A 19 -16.72 -1.98 5.52
CA ILE A 19 -17.07 -3.39 5.29
C ILE A 19 -18.11 -3.85 6.28
N ASN A 20 -17.84 -3.79 7.59
CA ASN A 20 -18.77 -4.32 8.59
C ASN A 20 -19.85 -3.31 8.98
N GLY A 21 -19.51 -2.02 9.07
CA GLY A 21 -20.47 -0.98 9.47
C GLY A 21 -21.52 -0.68 8.41
N ASN A 22 -21.18 -0.78 7.12
CA ASN A 22 -22.10 -0.51 6.00
C ASN A 22 -22.69 -1.77 5.37
N ASN A 23 -22.38 -2.96 5.89
CA ASN A 23 -22.89 -4.24 5.41
C ASN A 23 -22.60 -4.47 3.91
N SER A 24 -21.34 -4.40 3.52
CA SER A 24 -20.88 -4.39 2.12
C SER A 24 -20.89 -5.79 1.46
N GLY A 25 -22.03 -6.45 1.46
CA GLY A 25 -22.29 -7.64 0.63
C GLY A 25 -21.41 -8.84 0.98
N ASP A 26 -20.57 -9.29 0.04
CA ASP A 26 -19.79 -10.54 0.15
C ASP A 26 -18.49 -10.41 0.96
N LEU A 27 -18.16 -9.23 1.49
CA LEU A 27 -16.97 -8.98 2.29
C LEU A 27 -17.32 -8.93 3.78
N SER A 28 -16.52 -9.59 4.63
CA SER A 28 -16.67 -9.52 6.08
C SER A 28 -15.30 -9.58 6.76
N ILE A 29 -14.97 -8.59 7.57
CA ILE A 29 -13.83 -8.68 8.50
C ILE A 29 -14.34 -9.46 9.71
N THR A 30 -13.85 -10.68 9.88
CA THR A 30 -14.27 -11.57 10.98
C THR A 30 -13.31 -11.57 12.15
N SER A 31 -12.05 -11.28 11.87
CA SER A 31 -10.94 -11.41 12.82
C SER A 31 -10.01 -10.20 12.72
N VAL A 32 -9.57 -9.69 13.87
CA VAL A 32 -8.61 -8.57 13.95
C VAL A 32 -7.46 -8.96 14.86
N PHE A 33 -6.23 -8.90 14.34
CA PHE A 33 -5.01 -9.14 15.11
C PHE A 33 -4.45 -7.81 15.61
N VAL A 34 -4.23 -7.71 16.92
CA VAL A 34 -3.65 -6.54 17.59
C VAL A 34 -2.68 -6.95 18.68
N ARG A 35 -1.71 -6.06 19.02
CA ARG A 35 -0.77 -6.33 20.13
C ARG A 35 -1.37 -6.07 21.51
N ASN A 36 -2.42 -5.27 21.62
CA ASN A 36 -3.03 -4.86 22.89
C ASN A 36 -4.55 -5.04 22.83
N TYR A 37 -5.04 -6.12 23.45
CA TYR A 37 -6.45 -6.46 23.49
C TYR A 37 -7.30 -5.35 24.15
N ASP A 38 -6.89 -4.87 25.31
CA ASP A 38 -7.70 -3.92 26.10
C ASP A 38 -7.96 -2.61 25.36
N LYS A 39 -7.01 -2.16 24.55
CA LYS A 39 -7.15 -0.96 23.71
C LYS A 39 -8.22 -1.14 22.64
N TYR A 40 -8.38 -2.35 22.09
CA TYR A 40 -9.18 -2.59 20.88
C TYR A 40 -10.40 -3.50 21.10
N LYS A 41 -10.61 -4.04 22.30
CA LYS A 41 -11.74 -4.96 22.61
C LYS A 41 -13.13 -4.37 22.27
N HIS A 42 -13.28 -3.04 22.29
CA HIS A 42 -14.52 -2.38 21.90
C HIS A 42 -14.94 -2.66 20.45
N LEU A 43 -13.99 -2.99 19.56
CA LEU A 43 -14.26 -3.32 18.15
C LEU A 43 -15.08 -4.61 18.02
N GLU A 44 -14.98 -5.55 18.97
CA GLU A 44 -15.74 -6.80 18.94
C GLU A 44 -17.25 -6.52 18.92
N GLN A 45 -17.70 -5.66 19.83
CA GLN A 45 -19.11 -5.26 19.88
C GLN A 45 -19.49 -4.31 18.75
N GLN A 46 -18.59 -3.36 18.40
CA GLN A 46 -18.88 -2.32 17.42
C GLN A 46 -19.02 -2.86 16.00
N TYR A 47 -18.20 -3.84 15.62
CA TYR A 47 -18.11 -4.34 14.25
C TYR A 47 -18.39 -5.84 14.12
N ASN A 48 -18.75 -6.53 15.21
CA ASN A 48 -18.98 -7.97 15.25
C ASN A 48 -17.75 -8.76 14.74
N VAL A 49 -16.59 -8.43 15.24
CA VAL A 49 -15.30 -9.06 14.93
C VAL A 49 -14.76 -9.79 16.16
N LYS A 50 -13.85 -10.74 15.98
CA LYS A 50 -13.09 -11.35 17.08
C LYS A 50 -11.68 -10.77 17.12
N ILE A 51 -11.22 -10.35 18.31
CA ILE A 51 -9.87 -9.81 18.52
C ILE A 51 -8.93 -10.95 18.92
N PHE A 52 -7.75 -10.96 18.31
CA PHE A 52 -6.67 -11.91 18.59
C PHE A 52 -5.39 -11.17 18.95
N THR A 53 -4.60 -11.76 19.84
CA THR A 53 -3.25 -11.32 20.19
C THR A 53 -2.21 -12.42 19.95
N ASP A 54 -2.64 -13.66 19.68
CA ASP A 54 -1.81 -14.74 19.19
C ASP A 54 -1.99 -14.92 17.68
N LEU A 55 -0.87 -14.97 16.96
CA LEU A 55 -0.88 -15.05 15.50
C LEU A 55 -1.41 -16.39 14.98
N ASN A 56 -1.09 -17.50 15.67
CA ASN A 56 -1.52 -18.83 15.23
C ASN A 56 -3.03 -18.99 15.41
N GLU A 57 -3.58 -18.53 16.52
CA GLU A 57 -5.03 -18.51 16.75
C GLU A 57 -5.76 -17.64 15.71
N PHE A 58 -5.19 -16.46 15.38
CA PHE A 58 -5.71 -15.59 14.35
C PHE A 58 -5.73 -16.27 12.98
N LEU A 59 -4.63 -16.89 12.55
CA LEU A 59 -4.52 -17.57 11.26
C LEU A 59 -5.43 -18.80 11.16
N ALA A 60 -5.75 -19.45 12.30
CA ALA A 60 -6.66 -20.58 12.39
C ALA A 60 -8.16 -20.18 12.41
N ALA A 61 -8.49 -18.90 12.49
CA ALA A 61 -9.86 -18.41 12.72
C ALA A 61 -10.81 -18.46 11.48
N GLY A 62 -10.52 -19.28 10.46
CA GLY A 62 -11.40 -19.45 9.29
C GLY A 62 -11.36 -18.28 8.29
N ILE A 63 -10.33 -17.44 8.37
CA ILE A 63 -10.11 -16.34 7.43
C ILE A 63 -9.57 -16.86 6.07
N GLU A 64 -10.00 -16.23 4.98
CA GLU A 64 -9.59 -16.59 3.61
C GLU A 64 -8.39 -15.75 3.16
N ILE A 65 -8.33 -14.48 3.56
CA ILE A 65 -7.24 -13.55 3.24
C ILE A 65 -6.87 -12.73 4.48
N VAL A 66 -5.60 -12.39 4.60
CA VAL A 66 -5.10 -11.42 5.59
C VAL A 66 -4.88 -10.06 4.93
N VAL A 67 -5.42 -9.00 5.51
CA VAL A 67 -5.11 -7.61 5.13
C VAL A 67 -4.19 -7.04 6.21
N GLU A 68 -2.95 -6.74 5.83
CA GLU A 68 -2.01 -6.04 6.71
C GLU A 68 -2.18 -4.53 6.56
N ALA A 69 -2.58 -3.85 7.61
CA ALA A 69 -2.80 -2.41 7.71
C ALA A 69 -2.21 -1.80 8.99
N ALA A 70 -1.06 -2.29 9.41
CA ALA A 70 -0.36 -1.85 10.63
C ALA A 70 0.78 -0.86 10.30
N ASN A 71 1.99 -1.35 10.12
CA ASN A 71 3.19 -0.58 9.76
C ASN A 71 4.30 -1.49 9.23
N VAL A 72 5.37 -0.88 8.69
CA VAL A 72 6.51 -1.56 8.05
C VAL A 72 7.17 -2.57 9.01
N GLU A 73 7.41 -2.20 10.26
CA GLU A 73 8.07 -3.06 11.25
C GLU A 73 7.21 -4.30 11.56
N THR A 74 5.92 -4.11 11.78
CA THR A 74 4.97 -5.21 11.98
C THR A 74 4.90 -6.13 10.76
N SER A 75 4.92 -5.54 9.56
CA SER A 75 4.92 -6.33 8.32
C SER A 75 6.18 -7.17 8.18
N LYS A 76 7.36 -6.62 8.46
CA LYS A 76 8.63 -7.37 8.44
C LYS A 76 8.62 -8.53 9.43
N GLU A 77 8.02 -8.33 10.60
CA GLU A 77 7.92 -9.35 11.66
C GLU A 77 6.94 -10.47 11.29
N LEU A 78 5.74 -10.14 10.82
CA LEU A 78 4.64 -11.10 10.70
C LEU A 78 4.46 -11.69 9.30
N LEU A 79 4.78 -10.94 8.25
CA LEU A 79 4.53 -11.36 6.87
C LEU A 79 5.19 -12.69 6.49
N PRO A 80 6.45 -12.99 6.92
CA PRO A 80 7.08 -14.27 6.59
C PRO A 80 6.29 -15.50 7.05
N ASP A 81 5.56 -15.40 8.15
CA ASP A 81 4.76 -16.52 8.67
C ASP A 81 3.34 -16.50 8.09
N ILE A 82 2.74 -15.34 7.92
CA ILE A 82 1.42 -15.20 7.32
C ILE A 82 1.40 -15.75 5.89
N ILE A 83 2.35 -15.33 5.05
CA ILE A 83 2.37 -15.65 3.62
C ILE A 83 2.59 -17.15 3.30
N LYS A 84 3.08 -17.92 4.24
CA LYS A 84 3.16 -19.39 4.11
C LYS A 84 1.79 -20.07 4.19
N ILE A 85 0.82 -19.41 4.84
CA ILE A 85 -0.45 -20.03 5.23
C ILE A 85 -1.64 -19.37 4.53
N LYS A 86 -1.61 -18.04 4.36
CA LYS A 86 -2.75 -17.24 3.85
C LYS A 86 -2.33 -16.32 2.72
N ASP A 87 -3.22 -16.19 1.73
CA ASP A 87 -3.15 -15.06 0.80
C ASP A 87 -3.17 -13.76 1.60
N THR A 88 -2.35 -12.82 1.19
CA THR A 88 -2.12 -11.61 1.99
C THR A 88 -2.21 -10.36 1.12
N MET A 89 -2.91 -9.36 1.58
CA MET A 89 -2.87 -8.00 1.03
C MET A 89 -2.01 -7.12 1.92
N LEU A 90 -0.95 -6.55 1.37
CA LEU A 90 0.03 -5.75 2.09
C LEU A 90 -0.12 -4.27 1.77
N ILE A 91 -0.36 -3.45 2.80
CA ILE A 91 -0.45 -1.99 2.66
C ILE A 91 0.86 -1.30 3.06
N SER A 92 1.57 -1.86 4.03
CA SER A 92 2.86 -1.36 4.48
C SER A 92 3.98 -1.76 3.49
N ILE A 93 3.82 -1.37 2.24
CA ILE A 93 4.68 -1.78 1.10
C ILE A 93 6.16 -1.43 1.33
N GLY A 94 6.46 -0.44 2.17
CA GLY A 94 7.80 -0.12 2.62
C GLY A 94 8.60 -1.32 3.16
N ALA A 95 7.91 -2.35 3.66
CA ALA A 95 8.55 -3.58 4.11
C ALA A 95 9.30 -4.31 2.98
N LEU A 96 8.82 -4.18 1.73
CA LEU A 96 9.39 -4.85 0.54
C LEU A 96 10.64 -4.15 -0.03
N ALA A 97 11.09 -3.05 0.59
CA ALA A 97 12.43 -2.53 0.36
C ALA A 97 13.52 -3.48 0.91
N ASP A 98 13.15 -4.36 1.83
CA ASP A 98 13.99 -5.43 2.34
C ASP A 98 14.04 -6.58 1.32
N GLU A 99 15.20 -6.78 0.69
CA GLU A 99 15.40 -7.79 -0.36
C GLU A 99 15.18 -9.23 0.15
N ALA A 100 15.53 -9.52 1.40
CA ALA A 100 15.35 -10.83 1.99
C ALA A 100 13.85 -11.14 2.17
N LEU A 101 13.09 -10.14 2.62
CA LEU A 101 11.63 -10.25 2.73
C LEU A 101 10.99 -10.39 1.34
N LEU A 102 11.39 -9.54 0.38
CA LEU A 102 10.88 -9.62 -1.00
C LEU A 102 11.14 -11.01 -1.61
N LYS A 103 12.33 -11.58 -1.42
CA LYS A 103 12.65 -12.94 -1.83
C LYS A 103 11.76 -13.98 -1.16
N THR A 104 11.51 -13.83 0.13
CA THR A 104 10.64 -14.74 0.89
C THR A 104 9.22 -14.74 0.36
N VAL A 105 8.61 -13.58 0.16
CA VAL A 105 7.23 -13.48 -0.34
C VAL A 105 7.08 -13.84 -1.80
N SER A 106 8.17 -13.81 -2.56
CA SER A 106 8.21 -14.21 -3.98
C SER A 106 8.53 -15.69 -4.17
N ALA A 107 8.72 -16.46 -3.11
CA ALA A 107 9.00 -17.90 -3.21
C ALA A 107 7.80 -18.66 -3.76
N LYS A 108 8.07 -19.74 -4.52
CA LYS A 108 7.01 -20.51 -5.21
C LYS A 108 6.04 -21.22 -4.28
N ASP A 109 6.45 -21.49 -3.06
CA ASP A 109 5.66 -22.13 -2.00
C ASP A 109 4.90 -21.13 -1.11
N SER A 110 5.13 -19.84 -1.31
CA SER A 110 4.35 -18.79 -0.65
C SER A 110 2.95 -18.68 -1.25
N LYS A 111 1.99 -18.27 -0.43
CA LYS A 111 0.66 -17.86 -0.88
C LYS A 111 0.73 -16.55 -1.66
N THR A 112 -0.37 -16.13 -2.25
CA THR A 112 -0.42 -14.92 -3.09
C THR A 112 -0.27 -13.66 -2.24
N LEU A 113 0.65 -12.78 -2.64
CA LEU A 113 0.78 -11.43 -2.09
C LEU A 113 0.10 -10.42 -3.02
N HIS A 114 -0.94 -9.77 -2.53
CA HIS A 114 -1.66 -8.72 -3.23
C HIS A 114 -1.15 -7.34 -2.77
N LEU A 115 -0.75 -6.52 -3.72
CA LEU A 115 -0.26 -5.16 -3.47
C LEU A 115 -1.27 -4.16 -4.08
N PRO A 116 -2.13 -3.52 -3.27
CA PRO A 116 -3.03 -2.48 -3.77
C PRO A 116 -2.23 -1.27 -4.26
N SER A 117 -2.80 -0.51 -5.19
CA SER A 117 -2.10 0.62 -5.82
C SER A 117 -1.75 1.76 -4.85
N GLY A 118 -2.38 1.79 -3.67
CA GLY A 118 -2.14 2.84 -2.69
C GLY A 118 -2.59 4.21 -3.19
N GLY A 119 -1.72 5.19 -3.12
CA GLY A 119 -2.00 6.58 -3.52
C GLY A 119 -1.81 6.88 -5.01
N ILE A 120 -1.66 5.86 -5.87
CA ILE A 120 -1.48 6.03 -7.34
C ILE A 120 -2.44 5.12 -8.12
N GLY A 121 -2.44 5.29 -9.45
CA GLY A 121 -3.13 4.43 -10.41
C GLY A 121 -2.18 4.01 -11.54
N GLY A 122 -2.72 3.27 -12.53
CA GLY A 122 -1.98 2.92 -13.74
C GLY A 122 -0.91 1.84 -13.56
N LEU A 123 -0.91 1.07 -12.46
CA LEU A 123 0.04 -0.03 -12.26
C LEU A 123 -0.16 -1.14 -13.29
N ASP A 124 -1.39 -1.39 -13.72
CA ASP A 124 -1.75 -2.28 -14.81
C ASP A 124 -1.13 -1.82 -16.15
N LEU A 125 -1.20 -0.52 -16.45
CA LEU A 125 -0.54 0.06 -17.62
C LEU A 125 0.98 -0.12 -17.55
N VAL A 126 1.60 0.12 -16.40
CA VAL A 126 3.06 -0.08 -16.22
C VAL A 126 3.44 -1.54 -16.41
N GLN A 127 2.67 -2.47 -15.84
CA GLN A 127 2.89 -3.91 -16.00
C GLN A 127 2.72 -4.36 -17.46
N ASN A 128 1.69 -3.87 -18.15
CA ASN A 128 1.45 -4.14 -19.55
C ASN A 128 2.59 -3.59 -20.42
N ALA A 129 3.04 -2.36 -20.18
CA ALA A 129 4.15 -1.74 -20.89
C ALA A 129 5.48 -2.48 -20.65
N ARG A 130 5.68 -3.04 -19.44
CA ARG A 130 6.87 -3.85 -19.11
C ARG A 130 6.88 -5.20 -19.82
N ALA A 131 5.72 -5.73 -20.17
CA ALA A 131 5.61 -7.03 -20.80
C ALA A 131 6.45 -7.08 -22.09
N LEU A 132 7.21 -8.17 -22.28
CA LEU A 132 8.12 -8.37 -23.42
C LEU A 132 9.22 -7.29 -23.55
N GLY A 133 9.54 -6.56 -22.47
CA GLY A 133 10.62 -5.57 -22.46
C GLY A 133 10.33 -4.28 -23.19
N ASN A 134 9.05 -3.89 -23.33
CA ASN A 134 8.66 -2.66 -24.03
C ASN A 134 8.66 -1.40 -23.16
N LEU A 135 9.07 -1.48 -21.91
CA LEU A 135 9.18 -0.34 -20.98
C LEU A 135 10.65 0.06 -20.84
N ASP A 136 11.01 1.29 -21.26
CA ASP A 136 12.39 1.78 -21.23
C ASP A 136 12.63 2.76 -20.07
N LYS A 137 11.61 3.56 -19.71
CA LYS A 137 11.76 4.60 -18.70
C LYS A 137 10.53 4.67 -17.80
N VAL A 138 10.81 4.79 -16.49
CA VAL A 138 9.81 5.07 -15.44
C VAL A 138 10.34 6.21 -14.58
N THR A 139 9.52 7.25 -14.41
CA THR A 139 9.83 8.38 -13.52
C THR A 139 8.62 8.66 -12.66
N LEU A 140 8.84 8.73 -11.36
CA LEU A 140 7.88 9.18 -10.36
C LEU A 140 8.27 10.57 -9.87
N THR A 141 7.43 11.56 -10.11
CA THR A 141 7.55 12.87 -9.45
C THR A 141 6.54 12.94 -8.31
N THR A 142 7.00 13.11 -7.08
CA THR A 142 6.15 13.25 -5.90
C THR A 142 6.32 14.66 -5.34
N ARG A 143 5.23 15.43 -5.34
CA ARG A 143 5.12 16.75 -4.71
C ARG A 143 4.33 16.62 -3.42
N LYS A 144 4.86 17.20 -2.34
CA LYS A 144 4.20 17.18 -1.03
C LYS A 144 4.29 18.54 -0.34
N PRO A 145 3.38 18.81 0.63
CA PRO A 145 3.55 19.93 1.55
C PRO A 145 4.94 19.93 2.17
N ALA A 146 5.65 21.06 2.11
CA ALA A 146 7.05 21.17 2.55
C ALA A 146 7.27 20.62 3.96
N ALA A 147 6.40 20.96 4.92
CA ALA A 147 6.47 20.51 6.31
C ALA A 147 6.35 18.98 6.49
N SER A 148 5.97 18.22 5.46
CA SER A 148 5.92 16.75 5.51
C SER A 148 7.23 16.08 5.04
N LEU A 149 8.16 16.86 4.49
CA LEU A 149 9.39 16.37 3.89
C LEU A 149 10.66 16.93 4.52
N ILE A 150 10.63 18.20 4.94
CA ILE A 150 11.77 18.93 5.48
C ILE A 150 11.34 19.72 6.71
N ASP A 151 12.25 19.88 7.68
CA ASP A 151 12.02 20.62 8.90
C ASP A 151 12.21 22.14 8.72
N GLU A 152 12.97 22.55 7.69
CA GLU A 152 13.23 23.95 7.40
C GLU A 152 12.06 24.58 6.63
N ALA A 153 11.70 25.82 7.01
CA ALA A 153 10.73 26.59 6.26
C ALA A 153 11.33 27.09 4.94
N ILE A 154 10.65 26.79 3.83
CA ILE A 154 11.03 27.25 2.48
C ILE A 154 9.95 28.19 1.93
N ALA A 155 10.36 29.17 1.11
CA ALA A 155 9.45 30.14 0.51
C ALA A 155 8.99 29.75 -0.91
N VAL A 156 9.73 28.85 -1.57
CA VAL A 156 9.49 28.41 -2.93
C VAL A 156 9.58 26.90 -3.04
N GLU A 157 8.93 26.35 -4.05
CA GLU A 157 9.04 24.93 -4.40
C GLU A 157 10.50 24.53 -4.58
N THR A 158 10.90 23.42 -3.95
CA THR A 158 12.28 22.95 -3.93
C THR A 158 12.35 21.46 -4.20
N VAL A 159 13.20 21.06 -5.16
CA VAL A 159 13.55 19.64 -5.37
C VAL A 159 14.48 19.21 -4.23
N VAL A 160 13.99 18.32 -3.37
CA VAL A 160 14.75 17.82 -2.20
C VAL A 160 15.47 16.50 -2.52
N PHE A 161 15.06 15.84 -3.59
CA PHE A 161 15.72 14.64 -4.09
C PHE A 161 15.43 14.45 -5.59
N GLU A 162 16.47 14.03 -6.32
CA GLU A 162 16.37 13.51 -7.67
C GLU A 162 17.39 12.39 -7.84
N GLY A 163 16.94 11.19 -8.26
CA GLY A 163 17.81 10.02 -8.37
C GLY A 163 17.05 8.73 -8.59
N LYS A 164 17.64 7.60 -8.23
CA LYS A 164 17.02 6.28 -8.32
C LYS A 164 16.11 6.00 -7.14
N ALA A 165 15.12 5.14 -7.37
CA ALA A 165 14.17 4.76 -6.31
C ALA A 165 14.87 4.09 -5.11
N GLY A 166 15.93 3.29 -5.34
CA GLY A 166 16.76 2.72 -4.27
C GLY A 166 17.31 3.80 -3.35
N ASP A 167 18.01 4.80 -3.91
CA ASP A 167 18.60 5.90 -3.14
C ASP A 167 17.52 6.74 -2.42
N ALA A 168 16.35 6.92 -3.06
CA ALA A 168 15.23 7.63 -2.44
C ALA A 168 14.67 6.88 -1.23
N ILE A 169 14.56 5.54 -1.31
CA ILE A 169 14.07 4.67 -0.23
C ILE A 169 15.01 4.76 0.97
N ASP A 170 16.31 4.70 0.75
CA ASP A 170 17.32 4.79 1.81
C ASP A 170 17.28 6.15 2.52
N LYS A 171 17.11 7.23 1.75
CA LYS A 171 17.13 8.59 2.29
C LYS A 171 15.80 9.01 2.94
N PHE A 172 14.66 8.50 2.44
CA PHE A 172 13.30 8.90 2.86
C PHE A 172 12.38 7.70 3.14
N PRO A 173 12.75 6.72 3.97
CA PRO A 173 12.06 5.42 4.09
C PRO A 173 10.57 5.54 4.44
N LYS A 174 10.17 6.59 5.17
CA LYS A 174 8.77 6.82 5.56
C LYS A 174 7.90 7.38 4.44
N ASN A 175 8.50 7.82 3.32
CA ASN A 175 7.79 8.55 2.26
C ASN A 175 7.75 7.79 0.92
N MET A 176 8.35 6.59 0.83
CA MET A 176 8.66 5.94 -0.44
C MET A 176 7.78 4.74 -0.82
N ASN A 177 6.67 4.48 -0.11
CA ASN A 177 5.76 3.38 -0.45
C ASN A 177 5.36 3.37 -1.94
N ILE A 178 5.08 4.55 -2.50
CA ILE A 178 4.69 4.69 -3.92
C ILE A 178 5.84 4.37 -4.87
N SER A 179 7.06 4.79 -4.55
CA SER A 179 8.22 4.46 -5.39
C SER A 179 8.52 2.96 -5.38
N ILE A 180 8.33 2.29 -4.24
CA ILE A 180 8.52 0.84 -4.12
C ILE A 180 7.51 0.09 -5.00
N ILE A 181 6.20 0.38 -4.86
CA ILE A 181 5.19 -0.34 -5.64
C ILE A 181 5.33 -0.07 -7.14
N LEU A 182 5.62 1.18 -7.54
CA LEU A 182 5.86 1.53 -8.94
C LEU A 182 7.10 0.81 -9.49
N SER A 183 8.17 0.72 -8.69
CA SER A 183 9.37 -0.02 -9.07
C SER A 183 9.12 -1.50 -9.25
N LEU A 184 8.34 -2.12 -8.35
CA LEU A 184 7.96 -3.54 -8.44
C LEU A 184 7.08 -3.82 -9.67
N ALA A 185 6.16 -2.92 -9.99
CA ALA A 185 5.33 -3.02 -11.20
C ALA A 185 6.15 -2.79 -12.49
N GLY A 186 7.16 -1.92 -12.44
CA GLY A 186 7.96 -1.46 -13.58
C GLY A 186 9.34 -2.08 -13.69
N LEU A 187 10.38 -1.26 -13.64
CA LEU A 187 11.77 -1.60 -13.98
C LEU A 187 12.65 -1.99 -12.78
N GLY A 188 12.09 -2.06 -11.57
CA GLY A 188 12.86 -2.25 -10.33
C GLY A 188 13.42 -0.95 -9.76
N ILE A 189 13.94 -1.01 -8.53
CA ILE A 189 14.39 0.17 -7.78
C ILE A 189 15.61 0.85 -8.40
N ASP A 190 16.48 0.09 -9.08
CA ASP A 190 17.70 0.60 -9.69
C ASP A 190 17.47 1.39 -10.99
N LYS A 191 16.33 1.15 -11.66
CA LYS A 191 16.02 1.76 -12.95
C LYS A 191 14.87 2.76 -12.90
N THR A 192 14.05 2.75 -11.85
CA THR A 192 12.99 3.73 -11.64
C THR A 192 13.60 5.05 -11.13
N ASN A 193 13.28 6.17 -11.79
CA ASN A 193 13.70 7.50 -11.37
C ASN A 193 12.67 8.11 -10.43
N VAL A 194 13.14 8.85 -9.43
CA VAL A 194 12.29 9.54 -8.45
C VAL A 194 12.71 10.99 -8.33
N VAL A 195 11.75 11.89 -8.40
CA VAL A 195 11.90 13.32 -8.07
C VAL A 195 10.98 13.62 -6.90
N LEU A 196 11.52 14.15 -5.81
CA LEU A 196 10.78 14.52 -4.62
C LEU A 196 10.83 16.03 -4.43
N ILE A 197 9.66 16.65 -4.38
CA ILE A 197 9.48 18.10 -4.36
C ILE A 197 8.77 18.49 -3.07
N ALA A 198 9.41 19.36 -2.29
CA ALA A 198 8.82 20.07 -1.17
C ALA A 198 8.18 21.37 -1.70
N ASP A 199 6.88 21.53 -1.47
CA ASP A 199 6.13 22.69 -1.94
C ASP A 199 5.43 23.36 -0.76
N PRO A 200 5.77 24.61 -0.41
CA PRO A 200 5.12 25.34 0.69
C PRO A 200 3.66 25.72 0.37
N ALA A 201 3.26 25.75 -0.91
CA ALA A 201 1.90 26.06 -1.32
C ALA A 201 1.01 24.83 -1.47
N ALA A 202 1.57 23.62 -1.42
CA ALA A 202 0.79 22.40 -1.55
C ALA A 202 -0.01 22.11 -0.28
N ASP A 203 -1.28 21.74 -0.46
CA ASP A 203 -2.20 21.30 0.59
C ASP A 203 -2.40 19.78 0.58
N LYS A 204 -1.90 19.08 -0.44
CA LYS A 204 -2.04 17.63 -0.64
C LYS A 204 -0.84 17.03 -1.38
N ASN A 205 -0.77 15.70 -1.38
CA ASN A 205 0.23 14.99 -2.14
C ASN A 205 -0.19 14.86 -3.60
N THR A 206 0.70 15.23 -4.52
CA THR A 206 0.55 14.99 -5.96
C THR A 206 1.62 14.01 -6.43
N HIS A 207 1.21 13.01 -7.20
CA HIS A 207 2.10 12.02 -7.79
C HIS A 207 1.92 12.03 -9.30
N THR A 208 3.00 12.30 -10.04
CA THR A 208 3.03 12.20 -11.50
C THR A 208 3.92 11.05 -11.91
N ILE A 209 3.37 10.11 -12.66
CA ILE A 209 4.05 8.95 -13.22
C ILE A 209 4.23 9.18 -14.70
N ASN A 210 5.47 9.20 -15.17
CA ASN A 210 5.83 9.26 -16.57
C ASN A 210 6.48 7.95 -16.97
N ILE A 211 5.95 7.29 -18.01
CA ILE A 211 6.51 6.08 -18.58
C ILE A 211 6.66 6.20 -20.08
N SER A 212 7.70 5.58 -20.64
CA SER A 212 7.91 5.50 -22.08
C SER A 212 8.66 4.24 -22.48
N GLY A 213 8.49 3.84 -23.75
CA GLY A 213 9.13 2.65 -24.30
C GLY A 213 8.58 2.31 -25.69
N GLY A 214 8.79 1.09 -26.13
CA GLY A 214 8.34 0.61 -27.45
C GLY A 214 6.81 0.66 -27.63
N PHE A 215 6.03 0.71 -26.54
CA PHE A 215 4.58 0.84 -26.60
C PHE A 215 4.11 2.29 -26.87
N GLY A 216 4.98 3.30 -26.71
CA GLY A 216 4.66 4.73 -26.69
C GLY A 216 5.03 5.39 -25.38
N ASP A 217 4.25 6.35 -24.94
CA ASP A 217 4.42 7.06 -23.67
C ASP A 217 3.09 7.30 -22.96
N ALA A 218 3.15 7.50 -21.65
CA ALA A 218 2.00 7.90 -20.86
C ALA A 218 2.43 8.74 -19.64
N GLU A 219 1.55 9.69 -19.29
CA GLU A 219 1.64 10.49 -18.08
C GLU A 219 0.35 10.37 -17.29
N LEU A 220 0.48 10.07 -15.99
CA LEU A 220 -0.64 10.02 -15.05
C LEU A 220 -0.34 10.92 -13.85
N THR A 221 -1.21 11.90 -13.61
CA THR A 221 -1.11 12.77 -12.44
C THR A 221 -2.27 12.52 -11.49
N ILE A 222 -1.95 12.21 -10.22
CA ILE A 222 -2.90 11.92 -9.17
C ILE A 222 -2.74 12.94 -8.04
N ASN A 223 -3.80 13.70 -7.78
CA ASN A 223 -3.88 14.64 -6.68
C ASN A 223 -4.65 13.99 -5.52
N ASN A 224 -3.97 13.61 -4.45
CA ASN A 224 -4.55 12.86 -3.35
C ASN A 224 -5.14 13.77 -2.29
N ASN A 225 -6.42 13.61 -2.02
CA ASN A 225 -7.00 14.16 -0.81
C ASN A 225 -6.57 13.32 0.41
N PRO A 226 -6.34 13.96 1.56
CA PRO A 226 -6.09 13.23 2.80
C PRO A 226 -7.33 12.46 3.25
N LEU A 227 -7.12 11.34 3.95
CA LEU A 227 -8.19 10.63 4.63
C LEU A 227 -8.70 11.51 5.80
N PRO A 228 -10.02 11.79 5.91
CA PRO A 228 -10.54 12.71 6.93
C PRO A 228 -10.13 12.35 8.36
N GLU A 229 -10.11 11.07 8.68
CA GLU A 229 -9.75 10.56 10.01
C GLU A 229 -8.24 10.57 10.28
N ASN A 230 -7.41 10.70 9.23
CA ASN A 230 -5.95 10.79 9.35
C ASN A 230 -5.32 11.52 8.16
N PRO A 231 -5.04 12.82 8.27
CA PRO A 231 -4.47 13.63 7.17
C PRO A 231 -3.10 13.15 6.63
N LYS A 232 -2.40 12.29 7.36
CA LYS A 232 -1.13 11.69 6.90
C LYS A 232 -1.34 10.53 5.94
N THR A 233 -2.57 10.03 5.80
CA THR A 233 -2.94 8.91 4.94
C THR A 233 -3.76 9.43 3.76
N SER A 234 -3.43 9.03 2.54
CA SER A 234 -4.24 9.32 1.35
C SER A 234 -5.57 8.56 1.40
N ALA A 235 -6.67 9.25 1.09
CA ALA A 235 -7.98 8.61 0.94
C ALA A 235 -7.95 7.53 -0.16
N LEU A 236 -7.24 7.77 -1.27
CA LEU A 236 -7.08 6.80 -2.34
C LEU A 236 -6.37 5.52 -1.87
N ALA A 237 -5.43 5.62 -0.92
CA ALA A 237 -4.77 4.44 -0.37
C ALA A 237 -5.75 3.51 0.36
N ALA A 238 -6.64 4.06 1.19
CA ALA A 238 -7.68 3.28 1.86
C ALA A 238 -8.70 2.70 0.85
N LEU A 239 -9.12 3.51 -0.12
CA LEU A 239 -10.01 3.09 -1.21
C LEU A 239 -9.39 1.98 -2.06
N SER A 240 -8.10 2.03 -2.36
CA SER A 240 -7.43 1.02 -3.17
C SER A 240 -7.47 -0.38 -2.53
N VAL A 241 -7.40 -0.44 -1.20
CA VAL A 241 -7.54 -1.70 -0.45
C VAL A 241 -8.95 -2.25 -0.59
N TYR A 242 -9.95 -1.42 -0.26
CA TYR A 242 -11.36 -1.80 -0.35
C TYR A 242 -11.71 -2.27 -1.77
N ALA A 243 -11.38 -1.47 -2.78
CA ALA A 243 -11.65 -1.78 -4.19
C ALA A 243 -10.92 -3.05 -4.67
N THR A 244 -9.72 -3.34 -4.15
CA THR A 244 -9.03 -4.59 -4.48
C THR A 244 -9.76 -5.79 -3.89
N LEU A 245 -10.23 -5.71 -2.64
CA LEU A 245 -11.05 -6.76 -2.02
C LEU A 245 -12.36 -6.99 -2.80
N GLU A 246 -13.04 -5.90 -3.23
CA GLU A 246 -14.24 -6.01 -4.09
C GLU A 246 -13.93 -6.72 -5.41
N ARG A 247 -12.86 -6.32 -6.10
CA ARG A 247 -12.45 -6.99 -7.34
C ARG A 247 -12.11 -8.46 -7.13
N MET A 248 -11.53 -8.83 -6.00
CA MET A 248 -11.23 -10.22 -5.67
C MET A 248 -12.49 -11.06 -5.47
N SER A 249 -13.53 -10.52 -4.84
CA SER A 249 -14.80 -11.21 -4.63
C SER A 249 -15.72 -11.20 -5.88
N GLY A 250 -15.58 -10.22 -6.77
CA GLY A 250 -16.41 -10.09 -7.97
C GLY A 250 -16.04 -11.09 -9.08
N ASN A 251 -16.98 -11.38 -9.99
CA ASN A 251 -16.80 -12.30 -11.12
C ASN A 251 -16.22 -11.61 -12.37
N VAL A 252 -16.31 -10.29 -12.48
CA VAL A 252 -15.76 -9.53 -13.60
C VAL A 252 -14.42 -8.91 -13.17
N LYS A 253 -13.36 -9.27 -13.87
CA LYS A 253 -12.01 -8.72 -13.67
C LYS A 253 -11.72 -7.71 -14.76
N ILE A 254 -11.24 -6.50 -14.41
CA ILE A 254 -10.92 -5.44 -15.35
C ILE A 254 -9.45 -5.04 -15.12
N GLY A 255 -8.65 -5.09 -16.18
CA GLY A 255 -7.25 -4.65 -16.20
C GLY A 255 -6.22 -5.66 -15.72
N ASN A 256 -6.57 -6.62 -14.90
CA ASN A 256 -5.67 -7.67 -14.35
C ASN A 256 -6.43 -8.92 -13.92
#